data_b37d050565521337f27ec52eedbf819c
#
_entry.id   b37d050565521337f27ec52eedbf819c
#
_cell.length_a   1.000
_cell.length_b   1.000
_cell.length_c   1.000
_cell.angle_alpha   90.00
_cell.angle_beta   90.00
_cell.angle_gamma   90.00
#
_symmetry.space_group_name_H-M   'P 1'
#
loop_
_entity.id
_entity.type
_entity.pdbx_description
1 polymer ?
#
loop_
_entity_poly.entity_id
_entity_poly.type
_entity_poly.pdbx_seq_one_letter_code
_entity_poly.pdbx_strand_id
1 'polypeptide(L)'
;MIRYIGASALLIRGVAVVRKICGWLMIVGGLVLIVVSVLDHVWSAVGPAKRMLASFKPVMTSAALSHIRGDLVTVAKGATQLRNGALPAMATEMRLTPTQLQGLLTSHYPSVAAGLAAFPGIIAHFSGMTDLLVAQLGNYRAASTLPVSGVPLTTMPYIFVGLGILGMACGVFVLFRSGSRSAGVPAVALGVIVIVAVLAGSMVPKATSSDHLLTALKPVMTASTVRSADSSLAVVAAMGKQFETGVLPGVASDLHTSPTALGTSLATHFPALGATLVALPSLESTFQGFAGKISANLANYQAAAKIPSLVFLVWLMIGVAAAWIVLGLGAIVGSSSADSSH
;
A
#
# COMPACT_ATOMS: atom_id res chain seq x y z
N MET A 1 70.41 -17.82 -9.39
CA MET A 1 69.66 -18.16 -8.15
C MET A 1 69.05 -16.90 -7.46
N ILE A 2 69.69 -15.76 -7.41
CA ILE A 2 69.23 -14.53 -6.72
C ILE A 2 67.99 -13.86 -7.32
N ARG A 3 67.74 -13.97 -8.64
CA ARG A 3 66.58 -13.35 -9.31
C ARG A 3 65.21 -14.00 -9.00
N TYR A 4 65.20 -15.30 -8.56
CA TYR A 4 63.95 -16.01 -8.20
C TYR A 4 63.42 -15.62 -6.82
N ILE A 5 64.31 -15.24 -5.90
CA ILE A 5 63.92 -14.87 -4.52
C ILE A 5 63.18 -13.51 -4.50
N GLY A 6 63.54 -12.59 -5.35
CA GLY A 6 62.87 -11.26 -5.44
C GLY A 6 61.45 -11.29 -5.98
N ALA A 7 61.16 -12.16 -6.97
CA ALA A 7 59.84 -12.31 -7.57
C ALA A 7 58.83 -12.95 -6.58
N SER A 8 59.26 -13.93 -5.83
CA SER A 8 58.41 -14.61 -4.79
C SER A 8 58.01 -13.64 -3.66
N ALA A 9 58.94 -12.81 -3.18
CA ALA A 9 58.69 -11.84 -2.12
C ALA A 9 57.72 -10.73 -2.56
N LEU A 10 57.77 -10.31 -3.79
CA LEU A 10 56.85 -9.33 -4.39
C LEU A 10 55.45 -9.91 -4.55
N LEU A 11 55.32 -11.14 -5.02
CA LEU A 11 54.03 -11.86 -5.12
C LEU A 11 53.37 -12.05 -3.77
N ILE A 12 54.12 -12.46 -2.72
CA ILE A 12 53.58 -12.66 -1.35
C ILE A 12 53.11 -11.36 -0.74
N ARG A 13 53.81 -10.22 -0.98
CA ARG A 13 53.37 -8.91 -0.54
C ARG A 13 52.10 -8.47 -1.25
N GLY A 14 51.97 -8.72 -2.55
CA GLY A 14 50.78 -8.39 -3.35
C GLY A 14 49.54 -9.14 -2.83
N VAL A 15 49.64 -10.41 -2.55
CA VAL A 15 48.54 -11.24 -2.02
C VAL A 15 48.09 -10.79 -0.63
N ALA A 16 49.01 -10.45 0.26
CA ALA A 16 48.65 -9.92 1.59
C ALA A 16 47.91 -8.57 1.53
N VAL A 17 48.27 -7.71 0.57
CA VAL A 17 47.58 -6.43 0.34
C VAL A 17 46.16 -6.64 -0.19
N VAL A 18 45.98 -7.48 -1.20
CA VAL A 18 44.65 -7.79 -1.78
C VAL A 18 43.70 -8.30 -0.71
N ARG A 19 44.16 -9.23 0.14
CA ARG A 19 43.33 -9.79 1.20
C ARG A 19 42.95 -8.75 2.26
N LYS A 20 43.85 -7.86 2.66
CA LYS A 20 43.53 -6.76 3.57
C LYS A 20 42.46 -5.84 2.96
N ILE A 21 42.58 -5.52 1.68
CA ILE A 21 41.58 -4.75 0.95
C ILE A 21 40.22 -5.46 0.97
N CYS A 22 40.17 -6.77 0.66
CA CYS A 22 38.95 -7.55 0.71
C CYS A 22 38.29 -7.52 2.10
N GLY A 23 39.07 -7.71 3.17
CA GLY A 23 38.56 -7.66 4.53
C GLY A 23 37.97 -6.28 4.89
N TRP A 24 38.65 -5.20 4.57
CA TRP A 24 38.14 -3.85 4.78
C TRP A 24 36.87 -3.55 3.96
N LEU A 25 36.83 -3.97 2.70
CA LEU A 25 35.63 -3.78 1.86
C LEU A 25 34.42 -4.55 2.40
N MET A 26 34.63 -5.75 2.98
CA MET A 26 33.55 -6.50 3.65
C MET A 26 33.03 -5.75 4.88
N ILE A 27 33.91 -5.18 5.70
CA ILE A 27 33.54 -4.36 6.86
C ILE A 27 32.74 -3.15 6.41
N VAL A 28 33.20 -2.44 5.38
CA VAL A 28 32.49 -1.28 4.82
C VAL A 28 31.11 -1.69 4.28
N GLY A 29 30.98 -2.80 3.55
CA GLY A 29 29.70 -3.32 3.08
C GLY A 29 28.73 -3.64 4.22
N GLY A 30 29.22 -4.28 5.28
CA GLY A 30 28.41 -4.53 6.48
C GLY A 30 27.99 -3.24 7.19
N LEU A 31 28.90 -2.27 7.31
CA LEU A 31 28.60 -0.96 7.88
C LEU A 31 27.53 -0.21 7.04
N VAL A 32 27.62 -0.26 5.72
CA VAL A 32 26.62 0.37 4.83
C VAL A 32 25.21 -0.18 5.10
N LEU A 33 25.05 -1.50 5.27
CA LEU A 33 23.74 -2.08 5.60
C LEU A 33 23.20 -1.56 6.94
N ILE A 34 24.05 -1.43 7.96
CA ILE A 34 23.66 -0.90 9.27
C ILE A 34 23.27 0.59 9.14
N VAL A 35 24.12 1.38 8.51
CA VAL A 35 23.94 2.84 8.37
C VAL A 35 22.66 3.15 7.59
N VAL A 36 22.44 2.47 6.45
CA VAL A 36 21.21 2.64 5.65
C VAL A 36 19.97 2.26 6.49
N SER A 37 20.04 1.15 7.23
CA SER A 37 18.92 0.74 8.10
C SER A 37 18.57 1.80 9.16
N VAL A 38 19.56 2.51 9.69
CA VAL A 38 19.35 3.50 10.76
C VAL A 38 19.00 4.88 10.19
N LEU A 39 19.73 5.37 9.18
CA LEU A 39 19.54 6.71 8.63
C LEU A 39 18.26 6.86 7.80
N ASP A 40 17.86 5.82 7.06
CA ASP A 40 16.70 5.88 6.14
C ASP A 40 15.35 5.70 6.84
N HIS A 41 15.28 5.94 8.15
CA HIS A 41 14.05 5.87 8.92
C HIS A 41 13.31 4.52 8.85
N VAL A 42 13.98 3.44 8.41
CA VAL A 42 13.36 2.10 8.28
C VAL A 42 12.75 1.65 9.61
N TRP A 43 13.46 1.91 10.73
CA TRP A 43 13.00 1.58 12.08
C TRP A 43 11.70 2.28 12.46
N SER A 44 11.58 3.56 12.16
CA SER A 44 10.41 4.37 12.53
C SER A 44 9.20 4.14 11.61
N ALA A 45 9.42 3.69 10.38
CA ALA A 45 8.38 3.60 9.36
C ALA A 45 7.78 2.20 9.20
N VAL A 46 8.52 1.14 9.54
CA VAL A 46 8.05 -0.25 9.40
C VAL A 46 6.86 -0.57 10.30
N GLY A 47 6.84 -0.07 11.54
CA GLY A 47 5.71 -0.20 12.46
C GLY A 47 4.42 0.44 11.91
N PRO A 48 4.46 1.71 11.51
CA PRO A 48 3.37 2.39 10.81
C PRO A 48 2.89 1.66 9.56
N ALA A 49 3.80 1.22 8.68
CA ALA A 49 3.45 0.46 7.48
C ALA A 49 2.67 -0.83 7.81
N LYS A 50 3.13 -1.59 8.82
CA LYS A 50 2.43 -2.79 9.31
C LYS A 50 1.01 -2.45 9.82
N ARG A 51 0.85 -1.40 10.63
CA ARG A 51 -0.46 -0.98 11.15
C ARG A 51 -1.40 -0.57 10.01
N MET A 52 -0.89 0.18 9.03
CA MET A 52 -1.66 0.56 7.85
C MET A 52 -2.15 -0.67 7.08
N LEU A 53 -1.26 -1.60 6.73
CA LEU A 53 -1.63 -2.83 6.02
C LEU A 53 -2.67 -3.64 6.82
N ALA A 54 -2.47 -3.80 8.14
CA ALA A 54 -3.42 -4.52 8.99
C ALA A 54 -4.81 -3.86 9.04
N SER A 55 -4.86 -2.53 9.11
CA SER A 55 -6.10 -1.75 9.14
C SER A 55 -6.91 -1.89 7.84
N PHE A 56 -6.24 -1.94 6.68
CA PHE A 56 -6.91 -2.10 5.39
C PHE A 56 -7.26 -3.55 5.05
N LYS A 57 -6.75 -4.55 5.77
CA LYS A 57 -6.98 -5.98 5.49
C LYS A 57 -8.46 -6.36 5.32
N PRO A 58 -9.42 -5.89 6.14
CA PRO A 58 -10.83 -6.25 5.97
C PRO A 58 -11.45 -5.71 4.68
N VAL A 59 -10.97 -4.57 4.19
CA VAL A 59 -11.50 -3.89 2.98
C VAL A 59 -10.79 -4.39 1.73
N MET A 60 -9.49 -4.68 1.82
CA MET A 60 -8.66 -5.14 0.70
C MET A 60 -8.84 -6.64 0.43
N THR A 61 -10.09 -7.05 0.25
CA THR A 61 -10.48 -8.39 -0.21
C THR A 61 -11.29 -8.28 -1.49
N SER A 62 -11.22 -9.29 -2.36
CA SER A 62 -12.00 -9.29 -3.60
C SER A 62 -13.51 -9.24 -3.32
N ALA A 63 -13.96 -9.94 -2.27
CA ALA A 63 -15.38 -9.95 -1.87
C ALA A 63 -15.85 -8.57 -1.40
N ALA A 64 -15.12 -7.91 -0.50
CA ALA A 64 -15.48 -6.58 0.00
C ALA A 64 -15.50 -5.53 -1.13
N LEU A 65 -14.49 -5.52 -1.99
CA LEU A 65 -14.41 -4.57 -3.10
C LEU A 65 -15.48 -4.82 -4.16
N SER A 66 -15.83 -6.10 -4.46
CA SER A 66 -16.91 -6.40 -5.38
C SER A 66 -18.28 -6.00 -4.79
N HIS A 67 -18.48 -6.17 -3.49
CA HIS A 67 -19.71 -5.72 -2.81
C HIS A 67 -19.85 -4.19 -2.90
N ILE A 68 -18.82 -3.43 -2.53
CA ILE A 68 -18.80 -1.96 -2.62
C ILE A 68 -19.10 -1.50 -4.06
N ARG A 69 -18.48 -2.15 -5.05
CA ARG A 69 -18.71 -1.82 -6.47
C ARG A 69 -20.16 -2.12 -6.89
N GLY A 70 -20.72 -3.24 -6.46
CA GLY A 70 -22.12 -3.61 -6.70
C GLY A 70 -23.09 -2.60 -6.12
N ASP A 71 -22.84 -2.16 -4.90
CA ASP A 71 -23.65 -1.16 -4.21
C ASP A 71 -23.56 0.20 -4.91
N LEU A 72 -22.38 0.65 -5.32
CA LEU A 72 -22.19 1.88 -6.11
C LEU A 72 -22.96 1.85 -7.44
N VAL A 73 -22.92 0.71 -8.14
CA VAL A 73 -23.71 0.53 -9.38
C VAL A 73 -25.19 0.58 -9.10
N THR A 74 -25.67 0.00 -8.01
CA THR A 74 -27.09 0.04 -7.60
C THR A 74 -27.51 1.46 -7.32
N VAL A 75 -26.72 2.21 -6.57
CA VAL A 75 -27.00 3.61 -6.25
C VAL A 75 -26.95 4.51 -7.48
N ALA A 76 -26.00 4.30 -8.39
CA ALA A 76 -25.92 5.02 -9.65
C ALA A 76 -27.19 4.82 -10.52
N LYS A 77 -27.69 3.58 -10.59
CA LYS A 77 -28.95 3.26 -11.28
C LYS A 77 -30.14 3.92 -10.61
N GLY A 78 -30.23 3.89 -9.28
CA GLY A 78 -31.30 4.53 -8.54
C GLY A 78 -31.30 6.03 -8.69
N ALA A 79 -30.14 6.68 -8.66
CA ALA A 79 -30.01 8.10 -8.93
C ALA A 79 -30.47 8.49 -10.34
N THR A 80 -30.12 7.67 -11.33
CA THR A 80 -30.57 7.86 -12.72
C THR A 80 -32.10 7.69 -12.81
N GLN A 81 -32.64 6.69 -12.15
CA GLN A 81 -34.08 6.43 -12.13
C GLN A 81 -34.85 7.53 -11.37
N LEU A 82 -34.30 8.03 -10.27
CA LEU A 82 -34.84 9.18 -9.55
C LEU A 82 -34.90 10.43 -10.44
N ARG A 83 -33.80 10.78 -11.09
CA ARG A 83 -33.67 11.98 -11.90
C ARG A 83 -34.52 11.93 -13.18
N ASN A 84 -34.50 10.81 -13.88
CA ASN A 84 -35.10 10.70 -15.22
C ASN A 84 -36.48 10.05 -15.20
N GLY A 85 -36.90 9.45 -14.08
CA GLY A 85 -38.18 8.77 -13.95
C GLY A 85 -39.03 9.33 -12.81
N ALA A 86 -38.64 9.14 -11.57
CA ALA A 86 -39.48 9.47 -10.42
C ALA A 86 -39.75 10.97 -10.27
N LEU A 87 -38.74 11.83 -10.42
CA LEU A 87 -38.96 13.30 -10.35
C LEU A 87 -39.88 13.85 -11.46
N PRO A 88 -39.70 13.48 -12.74
CA PRO A 88 -40.67 13.87 -13.79
C PRO A 88 -42.07 13.33 -13.57
N ALA A 89 -42.21 12.06 -13.10
CA ALA A 89 -43.50 11.49 -12.77
C ALA A 89 -44.22 12.29 -11.65
N MET A 90 -43.48 12.59 -10.57
CA MET A 90 -43.99 13.43 -9.47
C MET A 90 -44.38 14.82 -9.95
N ALA A 91 -43.58 15.46 -10.82
CA ALA A 91 -43.93 16.75 -11.39
C ALA A 91 -45.27 16.69 -12.17
N THR A 92 -45.46 15.64 -12.95
CA THR A 92 -46.70 15.41 -13.72
C THR A 92 -47.90 15.22 -12.79
N GLU A 93 -47.80 14.38 -11.75
CA GLU A 93 -48.87 14.15 -10.77
C GLU A 93 -49.22 15.42 -10.01
N MET A 94 -48.24 16.23 -9.65
CA MET A 94 -48.40 17.49 -8.95
C MET A 94 -48.81 18.66 -9.92
N ARG A 95 -48.93 18.40 -11.21
CA ARG A 95 -49.18 19.39 -12.27
C ARG A 95 -48.16 20.54 -12.29
N LEU A 96 -46.91 20.22 -11.97
CA LEU A 96 -45.79 21.15 -11.97
C LEU A 96 -44.94 20.98 -13.24
N THR A 97 -44.33 22.05 -13.69
CA THR A 97 -43.23 21.95 -14.66
C THR A 97 -41.95 21.47 -13.94
N PRO A 98 -40.98 20.87 -14.65
CA PRO A 98 -39.68 20.48 -14.06
C PRO A 98 -38.99 21.64 -13.33
N THR A 99 -39.08 22.87 -13.86
CA THR A 99 -38.49 24.06 -13.24
C THR A 99 -39.20 24.43 -11.92
N GLN A 100 -40.53 24.30 -11.89
CA GLN A 100 -41.33 24.56 -10.68
C GLN A 100 -41.03 23.49 -9.61
N LEU A 101 -40.93 22.21 -9.98
CA LEU A 101 -40.49 21.15 -9.06
C LEU A 101 -39.10 21.42 -8.51
N GLN A 102 -38.14 21.80 -9.36
CA GLN A 102 -36.80 22.17 -8.91
C GLN A 102 -36.83 23.38 -7.96
N GLY A 103 -37.62 24.39 -8.23
CA GLY A 103 -37.83 25.53 -7.34
C GLY A 103 -38.40 25.10 -5.98
N LEU A 104 -39.41 24.25 -6.00
CA LEU A 104 -40.01 23.67 -4.79
C LEU A 104 -38.99 22.86 -3.97
N LEU A 105 -38.22 22.00 -4.64
CA LEU A 105 -37.15 21.21 -3.95
C LEU A 105 -36.12 22.16 -3.34
N THR A 106 -35.69 23.19 -4.05
CA THR A 106 -34.67 24.13 -3.53
C THR A 106 -35.19 24.95 -2.35
N SER A 107 -36.49 25.35 -2.36
CA SER A 107 -37.05 26.17 -1.29
C SER A 107 -37.49 25.38 -0.06
N HIS A 108 -38.05 24.19 -0.23
CA HIS A 108 -38.59 23.38 0.87
C HIS A 108 -37.71 22.21 1.28
N TYR A 109 -36.89 21.68 0.36
CA TYR A 109 -36.03 20.51 0.57
C TYR A 109 -34.59 20.76 0.08
N PRO A 110 -33.89 21.78 0.63
CA PRO A 110 -32.60 22.23 0.10
C PRO A 110 -31.50 21.15 0.14
N SER A 111 -31.52 20.26 1.14
CA SER A 111 -30.55 19.18 1.21
C SER A 111 -30.76 18.11 0.12
N VAL A 112 -32.03 17.86 -0.26
CA VAL A 112 -32.35 16.97 -1.38
C VAL A 112 -31.93 17.60 -2.70
N ALA A 113 -32.24 18.90 -2.94
CA ALA A 113 -31.82 19.59 -4.13
C ALA A 113 -30.27 19.62 -4.28
N ALA A 114 -29.54 19.95 -3.20
CA ALA A 114 -28.09 19.97 -3.18
C ALA A 114 -27.49 18.53 -3.36
N GLY A 115 -28.09 17.54 -2.72
CA GLY A 115 -27.71 16.14 -2.86
C GLY A 115 -27.86 15.65 -4.30
N LEU A 116 -29.00 15.89 -4.93
CA LEU A 116 -29.26 15.51 -6.32
C LEU A 116 -28.26 16.13 -7.30
N ALA A 117 -27.89 17.40 -7.07
CA ALA A 117 -26.88 18.08 -7.88
C ALA A 117 -25.47 17.52 -7.70
N ALA A 118 -25.08 17.20 -6.45
CA ALA A 118 -23.76 16.69 -6.11
C ALA A 118 -23.59 15.20 -6.40
N PHE A 119 -24.67 14.44 -6.46
CA PHE A 119 -24.68 12.98 -6.46
C PHE A 119 -23.86 12.33 -7.59
N PRO A 120 -23.90 12.78 -8.85
CA PRO A 120 -23.08 12.21 -9.91
C PRO A 120 -21.59 12.36 -9.62
N GLY A 121 -21.16 13.49 -9.07
CA GLY A 121 -19.78 13.74 -8.68
C GLY A 121 -19.35 12.86 -7.51
N ILE A 122 -20.23 12.67 -6.53
CA ILE A 122 -19.99 11.78 -5.38
C ILE A 122 -19.81 10.33 -5.85
N ILE A 123 -20.71 9.82 -6.69
CA ILE A 123 -20.59 8.46 -7.25
C ILE A 123 -19.29 8.30 -8.04
N ALA A 124 -18.97 9.25 -8.92
CA ALA A 124 -17.73 9.19 -9.71
C ALA A 124 -16.48 9.17 -8.82
N HIS A 125 -16.48 9.99 -7.76
CA HIS A 125 -15.37 10.02 -6.80
C HIS A 125 -15.17 8.66 -6.08
N PHE A 126 -16.24 8.11 -5.50
CA PHE A 126 -16.16 6.83 -4.80
C PHE A 126 -15.90 5.65 -5.74
N SER A 127 -16.44 5.66 -6.95
CA SER A 127 -16.15 4.66 -7.98
C SER A 127 -14.66 4.68 -8.35
N GLY A 128 -14.10 5.88 -8.59
CA GLY A 128 -12.68 6.03 -8.89
C GLY A 128 -11.77 5.51 -7.76
N MET A 129 -12.13 5.79 -6.49
CA MET A 129 -11.42 5.25 -5.33
C MET A 129 -11.52 3.72 -5.27
N THR A 130 -12.70 3.16 -5.50
CA THR A 130 -12.92 1.71 -5.50
C THR A 130 -12.15 1.02 -6.62
N ASP A 131 -12.14 1.59 -7.82
CA ASP A 131 -11.40 1.07 -8.97
C ASP A 131 -9.90 1.09 -8.72
N LEU A 132 -9.38 2.15 -8.09
CA LEU A 132 -7.98 2.21 -7.65
C LEU A 132 -7.66 1.07 -6.68
N LEU A 133 -8.50 0.83 -5.67
CA LEU A 133 -8.29 -0.24 -4.69
C LEU A 133 -8.34 -1.62 -5.33
N VAL A 134 -9.27 -1.85 -6.26
CA VAL A 134 -9.35 -3.10 -7.04
C VAL A 134 -8.06 -3.31 -7.84
N ALA A 135 -7.57 -2.29 -8.53
CA ALA A 135 -6.32 -2.36 -9.27
C ALA A 135 -5.10 -2.64 -8.37
N GLN A 136 -5.13 -2.16 -7.11
CA GLN A 136 -4.04 -2.34 -6.16
C GLN A 136 -4.16 -3.60 -5.29
N LEU A 137 -5.20 -4.41 -5.45
CA LEU A 137 -5.42 -5.60 -4.62
C LEU A 137 -4.27 -6.61 -4.70
N GLY A 138 -3.71 -6.83 -5.90
CA GLY A 138 -2.54 -7.69 -6.11
C GLY A 138 -1.30 -7.16 -5.39
N ASN A 139 -1.02 -5.87 -5.53
CA ASN A 139 0.09 -5.20 -4.87
C ASN A 139 -0.05 -5.22 -3.34
N TYR A 140 -1.26 -5.01 -2.83
CA TYR A 140 -1.56 -5.10 -1.41
C TYR A 140 -1.29 -6.52 -0.86
N ARG A 141 -1.73 -7.56 -1.56
CA ARG A 141 -1.49 -8.96 -1.16
C ARG A 141 0.01 -9.26 -1.12
N ALA A 142 0.75 -8.85 -2.14
CA ALA A 142 2.21 -9.02 -2.17
C ALA A 142 2.90 -8.26 -1.03
N ALA A 143 2.55 -6.98 -0.80
CA ALA A 143 3.09 -6.16 0.28
C ALA A 143 2.80 -6.76 1.67
N SER A 144 1.60 -7.32 1.88
CA SER A 144 1.19 -7.91 3.16
C SER A 144 1.98 -9.18 3.54
N THR A 145 2.70 -9.79 2.59
CA THR A 145 3.53 -10.99 2.81
C THR A 145 5.03 -10.70 2.90
N LEU A 146 5.43 -9.43 2.98
CA LEU A 146 6.83 -9.04 3.19
C LEU A 146 7.24 -9.23 4.66
N PRO A 147 8.54 -9.56 4.93
CA PRO A 147 9.61 -9.91 4.00
C PRO A 147 9.47 -11.32 3.43
N VAL A 148 8.98 -12.26 4.25
CA VAL A 148 8.69 -13.66 3.89
C VAL A 148 7.40 -14.06 4.61
N SER A 149 6.62 -14.96 4.03
CA SER A 149 5.39 -15.44 4.65
C SER A 149 5.66 -15.96 6.08
N GLY A 150 4.92 -15.43 7.05
CA GLY A 150 5.08 -15.76 8.46
C GLY A 150 6.10 -14.92 9.26
N VAL A 151 6.93 -14.12 8.60
CA VAL A 151 7.88 -13.21 9.26
C VAL A 151 7.29 -11.78 9.28
N PRO A 152 7.15 -11.16 10.46
CA PRO A 152 6.60 -9.80 10.54
C PRO A 152 7.49 -8.78 9.82
N LEU A 153 6.88 -7.80 9.17
CA LEU A 153 7.60 -6.70 8.50
C LEU A 153 8.56 -5.97 9.48
N THR A 154 8.20 -5.91 10.75
CA THR A 154 9.01 -5.29 11.82
C THR A 154 10.35 -5.96 12.06
N THR A 155 10.60 -7.15 11.51
CA THR A 155 11.91 -7.82 11.60
C THR A 155 12.91 -7.35 10.55
N MET A 156 12.46 -6.63 9.51
CA MET A 156 13.32 -6.15 8.42
C MET A 156 14.55 -5.37 8.92
N PRO A 157 14.42 -4.35 9.80
CA PRO A 157 15.59 -3.61 10.27
C PRO A 157 16.60 -4.52 11.00
N TYR A 158 16.12 -5.50 11.77
CA TYR A 158 16.99 -6.46 12.47
C TYR A 158 17.73 -7.38 11.50
N ILE A 159 17.10 -7.76 10.37
CA ILE A 159 17.75 -8.53 9.31
C ILE A 159 18.91 -7.73 8.72
N PHE A 160 18.71 -6.45 8.38
CA PHE A 160 19.77 -5.59 7.84
C PHE A 160 20.93 -5.43 8.82
N VAL A 161 20.62 -5.13 10.09
CA VAL A 161 21.64 -4.97 11.13
C VAL A 161 22.37 -6.30 11.39
N GLY A 162 21.65 -7.41 11.50
CA GLY A 162 22.22 -8.73 11.71
C GLY A 162 23.15 -9.13 10.56
N LEU A 163 22.72 -8.96 9.32
CA LEU A 163 23.56 -9.21 8.14
C LEU A 163 24.77 -8.29 8.11
N GLY A 164 24.60 -7.01 8.45
CA GLY A 164 25.70 -6.05 8.53
C GLY A 164 26.77 -6.47 9.56
N ILE A 165 26.34 -6.90 10.76
CA ILE A 165 27.23 -7.40 11.81
C ILE A 165 27.96 -8.68 11.35
N LEU A 166 27.25 -9.62 10.74
CA LEU A 166 27.84 -10.85 10.21
C LEU A 166 28.85 -10.56 9.10
N GLY A 167 28.53 -9.64 8.19
CA GLY A 167 29.47 -9.19 7.14
C GLY A 167 30.73 -8.55 7.69
N MET A 168 30.58 -7.69 8.71
CA MET A 168 31.75 -7.11 9.42
C MET A 168 32.57 -8.20 10.12
N ALA A 169 31.94 -9.16 10.79
CA ALA A 169 32.62 -10.26 11.45
C ALA A 169 33.41 -11.12 10.44
N CYS A 170 32.83 -11.39 9.26
CA CYS A 170 33.55 -12.07 8.17
C CYS A 170 34.76 -11.27 7.70
N GLY A 171 34.61 -9.93 7.53
CA GLY A 171 35.73 -9.04 7.15
C GLY A 171 36.86 -9.04 8.18
N VAL A 172 36.51 -8.93 9.47
CA VAL A 172 37.46 -9.02 10.58
C VAL A 172 38.17 -10.41 10.59
N PHE A 173 37.41 -11.47 10.37
CA PHE A 173 37.98 -12.83 10.32
C PHE A 173 38.98 -12.97 9.16
N VAL A 174 38.69 -12.38 7.96
CA VAL A 174 39.63 -12.36 6.85
C VAL A 174 40.89 -11.55 7.17
N LEU A 175 40.78 -10.47 7.94
CA LEU A 175 41.95 -9.65 8.33
C LEU A 175 42.88 -10.35 9.31
N PHE A 176 42.34 -11.04 10.32
CA PHE A 176 43.14 -11.62 11.39
C PHE A 176 43.66 -13.01 11.10
N ARG A 177 42.94 -13.83 10.31
CA ARG A 177 43.35 -15.22 10.02
C ARG A 177 44.23 -15.28 8.77
N SER A 178 45.41 -14.68 8.88
CA SER A 178 46.38 -14.62 7.78
C SER A 178 47.04 -15.98 7.56
N GLY A 179 46.78 -16.63 6.41
CA GLY A 179 47.41 -17.90 6.01
C GLY A 179 46.47 -19.08 5.84
N SER A 180 45.19 -18.98 6.19
CA SER A 180 44.21 -20.05 5.99
C SER A 180 43.35 -19.84 4.77
N ARG A 181 43.30 -20.84 3.84
CA ARG A 181 42.40 -20.87 2.68
C ARG A 181 40.92 -20.77 3.07
N SER A 182 40.60 -21.17 4.30
CA SER A 182 39.23 -21.15 4.83
C SER A 182 38.73 -19.77 5.23
N ALA A 183 39.58 -18.71 5.24
CA ALA A 183 39.21 -17.39 5.74
C ALA A 183 38.11 -16.71 4.91
N GLY A 184 38.02 -16.94 3.59
CA GLY A 184 36.99 -16.37 2.71
C GLY A 184 35.67 -17.17 2.66
N VAL A 185 35.69 -18.44 3.12
CA VAL A 185 34.53 -19.35 3.04
C VAL A 185 33.28 -18.82 3.75
N PRO A 186 33.36 -18.28 4.99
CA PRO A 186 32.19 -17.75 5.66
C PRO A 186 31.53 -16.58 4.90
N ALA A 187 32.31 -15.72 4.26
CA ALA A 187 31.78 -14.59 3.48
C ALA A 187 31.06 -15.06 2.22
N VAL A 188 31.63 -16.03 1.49
CA VAL A 188 30.98 -16.66 0.33
C VAL A 188 29.66 -17.33 0.77
N ALA A 189 29.70 -18.14 1.84
CA ALA A 189 28.51 -18.82 2.35
C ALA A 189 27.42 -17.81 2.75
N LEU A 190 27.78 -16.76 3.48
CA LEU A 190 26.84 -15.72 3.89
C LEU A 190 26.22 -15.02 2.67
N GLY A 191 27.03 -14.63 1.69
CA GLY A 191 26.54 -13.98 0.47
C GLY A 191 25.58 -14.88 -0.33
N VAL A 192 25.92 -16.16 -0.48
CA VAL A 192 25.05 -17.14 -1.16
C VAL A 192 23.73 -17.32 -0.40
N ILE A 193 23.77 -17.49 0.93
CA ILE A 193 22.58 -17.63 1.77
C ILE A 193 21.65 -16.42 1.59
N VAL A 194 22.20 -15.19 1.61
CA VAL A 194 21.41 -13.96 1.45
C VAL A 194 20.75 -13.92 0.07
N ILE A 195 21.49 -14.18 -1.01
CA ILE A 195 20.94 -14.18 -2.37
C ILE A 195 19.84 -15.25 -2.50
N VAL A 196 20.09 -16.46 -2.04
CA VAL A 196 19.09 -17.54 -2.08
C VAL A 196 17.85 -17.18 -1.28
N ALA A 197 18.00 -16.61 -0.08
CA ALA A 197 16.88 -16.18 0.75
C ALA A 197 16.03 -15.08 0.08
N VAL A 198 16.68 -14.09 -0.57
CA VAL A 198 16.00 -13.02 -1.30
C VAL A 198 15.23 -13.58 -2.50
N LEU A 199 15.84 -14.47 -3.28
CA LEU A 199 15.21 -15.07 -4.45
C LEU A 199 14.10 -16.04 -4.08
N ALA A 200 14.34 -16.95 -3.14
CA ALA A 200 13.34 -17.90 -2.65
C ALA A 200 12.15 -17.19 -1.98
N GLY A 201 12.41 -16.09 -1.25
CA GLY A 201 11.39 -15.24 -0.64
C GLY A 201 10.61 -14.39 -1.63
N SER A 202 11.01 -14.37 -2.91
CA SER A 202 10.43 -13.47 -3.95
C SER A 202 10.40 -12.01 -3.48
N MET A 203 11.47 -11.56 -2.79
CA MET A 203 11.48 -10.24 -2.17
C MET A 203 11.46 -9.10 -3.19
N VAL A 204 12.12 -9.26 -4.34
CA VAL A 204 12.15 -8.21 -5.39
C VAL A 204 10.75 -7.90 -5.91
N PRO A 205 9.95 -8.86 -6.43
CA PRO A 205 8.59 -8.54 -6.91
C PRO A 205 7.67 -8.03 -5.80
N LYS A 206 7.80 -8.50 -4.56
CA LYS A 206 7.02 -7.99 -3.43
C LYS A 206 7.39 -6.56 -3.05
N ALA A 207 8.67 -6.22 -3.07
CA ALA A 207 9.15 -4.85 -2.84
C ALA A 207 8.64 -3.92 -3.94
N THR A 208 8.71 -4.33 -5.21
CA THR A 208 8.15 -3.58 -6.35
C THR A 208 6.65 -3.34 -6.18
N SER A 209 5.89 -4.39 -5.81
CA SER A 209 4.46 -4.27 -5.54
C SER A 209 4.15 -3.31 -4.38
N SER A 210 5.01 -3.27 -3.36
CA SER A 210 4.84 -2.35 -2.22
C SER A 210 5.10 -0.90 -2.61
N ASP A 211 6.13 -0.64 -3.41
CA ASP A 211 6.42 0.71 -3.93
C ASP A 211 5.31 1.18 -4.87
N HIS A 212 4.78 0.31 -5.73
CA HIS A 212 3.60 0.61 -6.56
C HIS A 212 2.36 0.91 -5.72
N LEU A 213 2.11 0.14 -4.66
CA LEU A 213 0.99 0.37 -3.75
C LEU A 213 1.10 1.74 -3.07
N LEU A 214 2.26 2.06 -2.50
CA LEU A 214 2.48 3.35 -1.84
C LEU A 214 2.31 4.52 -2.82
N THR A 215 2.85 4.39 -4.02
CA THR A 215 2.74 5.42 -5.06
C THR A 215 1.28 5.60 -5.51
N ALA A 216 0.56 4.51 -5.75
CA ALA A 216 -0.83 4.53 -6.19
C ALA A 216 -1.78 5.08 -5.11
N LEU A 217 -1.50 4.84 -3.83
CA LEU A 217 -2.30 5.37 -2.72
C LEU A 217 -2.04 6.85 -2.41
N LYS A 218 -0.96 7.43 -2.94
CA LYS A 218 -0.59 8.83 -2.67
C LYS A 218 -1.72 9.85 -2.89
N PRO A 219 -2.49 9.82 -4.01
CA PRO A 219 -3.57 10.77 -4.22
C PRO A 219 -4.75 10.58 -3.27
N VAL A 220 -4.96 9.36 -2.74
CA VAL A 220 -6.07 9.04 -1.85
C VAL A 220 -5.71 9.31 -0.38
N MET A 221 -4.47 9.08 0.00
CA MET A 221 -3.95 9.24 1.37
C MET A 221 -3.55 10.70 1.64
N THR A 222 -4.50 11.62 1.47
CA THR A 222 -4.33 13.05 1.75
C THR A 222 -5.43 13.58 2.66
N ALA A 223 -5.12 14.61 3.44
CA ALA A 223 -6.12 15.27 4.29
C ALA A 223 -7.25 15.92 3.49
N SER A 224 -6.98 16.35 2.25
CA SER A 224 -8.00 16.89 1.34
C SER A 224 -8.98 15.80 0.90
N THR A 225 -8.49 14.62 0.55
CA THR A 225 -9.35 13.49 0.14
C THR A 225 -10.25 13.03 1.28
N VAL A 226 -9.72 12.95 2.52
CA VAL A 226 -10.52 12.63 3.70
C VAL A 226 -11.64 13.65 3.88
N ARG A 227 -11.32 14.95 3.89
CA ARG A 227 -12.31 16.01 4.02
C ARG A 227 -13.34 16.00 2.90
N SER A 228 -12.93 15.73 1.66
CA SER A 228 -13.84 15.62 0.52
C SER A 228 -14.79 14.42 0.67
N ALA A 229 -14.29 13.27 1.14
CA ALA A 229 -15.10 12.10 1.41
C ALA A 229 -16.11 12.39 2.54
N ASP A 230 -15.66 12.96 3.66
CA ASP A 230 -16.53 13.31 4.79
C ASP A 230 -17.62 14.31 4.37
N SER A 231 -17.28 15.35 3.60
CA SER A 231 -18.26 16.33 3.10
C SER A 231 -19.25 15.68 2.14
N SER A 232 -18.81 14.77 1.28
CA SER A 232 -19.69 14.03 0.36
C SER A 232 -20.65 13.12 1.12
N LEU A 233 -20.18 12.44 2.15
CA LEU A 233 -21.02 11.60 3.01
C LEU A 233 -22.03 12.42 3.81
N ALA A 234 -21.64 13.59 4.32
CA ALA A 234 -22.53 14.50 5.01
C ALA A 234 -23.67 15.00 4.08
N VAL A 235 -23.37 15.28 2.81
CA VAL A 235 -24.40 15.66 1.82
C VAL A 235 -25.36 14.50 1.57
N VAL A 236 -24.86 13.26 1.40
CA VAL A 236 -25.70 12.07 1.20
C VAL A 236 -26.57 11.80 2.41
N ALA A 237 -26.02 11.86 3.62
CA ALA A 237 -26.75 11.67 4.87
C ALA A 237 -27.88 12.73 5.06
N ALA A 238 -27.56 14.00 4.81
CA ALA A 238 -28.53 15.09 4.90
C ALA A 238 -29.65 14.93 3.85
N MET A 239 -29.30 14.52 2.62
CA MET A 239 -30.26 14.23 1.56
C MET A 239 -31.18 13.06 1.97
N GLY A 240 -30.62 11.93 2.43
CA GLY A 240 -31.38 10.77 2.87
C GLY A 240 -32.36 11.11 4.00
N LYS A 241 -31.85 11.78 5.03
CA LYS A 241 -32.67 12.22 6.17
C LYS A 241 -33.81 13.14 5.73
N GLN A 242 -33.53 14.15 4.90
CA GLN A 242 -34.58 15.07 4.45
C GLN A 242 -35.56 14.38 3.50
N PHE A 243 -35.14 13.40 2.74
CA PHE A 243 -36.01 12.59 1.89
C PHE A 243 -37.01 11.80 2.75
N GLU A 244 -36.53 11.10 3.79
CA GLU A 244 -37.36 10.29 4.69
C GLU A 244 -38.30 11.13 5.56
N THR A 245 -37.79 12.21 6.14
CA THR A 245 -38.56 12.99 7.12
C THR A 245 -39.34 14.15 6.53
N GLY A 246 -39.06 14.56 5.30
CA GLY A 246 -39.66 15.70 4.62
C GLY A 246 -40.37 15.32 3.32
N VAL A 247 -39.63 14.84 2.32
CA VAL A 247 -40.19 14.61 0.97
C VAL A 247 -41.26 13.51 0.97
N LEU A 248 -40.95 12.35 1.53
CA LEU A 248 -41.91 11.23 1.54
C LEU A 248 -43.21 11.58 2.29
N PRO A 249 -43.16 12.10 3.53
CA PRO A 249 -44.40 12.52 4.22
C PRO A 249 -45.13 13.67 3.53
N GLY A 250 -44.42 14.66 3.01
CA GLY A 250 -45.04 15.80 2.28
C GLY A 250 -45.81 15.34 1.05
N VAL A 251 -45.14 14.59 0.17
CA VAL A 251 -45.76 14.06 -1.05
C VAL A 251 -46.91 13.07 -0.72
N ALA A 252 -46.73 12.24 0.29
CA ALA A 252 -47.78 11.31 0.75
C ALA A 252 -49.04 12.07 1.22
N SER A 253 -48.85 13.17 1.94
CA SER A 253 -49.93 14.05 2.37
C SER A 253 -50.68 14.68 1.18
N ASP A 254 -49.94 15.19 0.19
CA ASP A 254 -50.52 15.83 -1.00
C ASP A 254 -51.29 14.79 -1.86
N LEU A 255 -50.82 13.57 -1.92
CA LEU A 255 -51.47 12.47 -2.63
C LEU A 255 -52.52 11.72 -1.79
N HIS A 256 -52.81 12.17 -0.57
CA HIS A 256 -53.78 11.55 0.34
C HIS A 256 -53.49 10.06 0.61
N THR A 257 -52.21 9.70 0.69
CA THR A 257 -51.74 8.33 0.95
C THR A 257 -50.79 8.28 2.15
N SER A 258 -50.42 7.08 2.60
CA SER A 258 -49.43 6.98 3.66
C SER A 258 -47.98 7.01 3.10
N PRO A 259 -47.00 7.49 3.88
CA PRO A 259 -45.60 7.47 3.46
C PRO A 259 -45.11 6.05 3.11
N THR A 260 -45.59 5.03 3.83
CA THR A 260 -45.27 3.62 3.56
C THR A 260 -45.86 3.13 2.24
N ALA A 261 -47.12 3.48 1.94
CA ALA A 261 -47.75 3.11 0.68
C ALA A 261 -47.06 3.82 -0.52
N LEU A 262 -46.69 5.10 -0.36
CA LEU A 262 -45.92 5.83 -1.35
C LEU A 262 -44.54 5.20 -1.58
N GLY A 263 -43.80 4.82 -0.50
CA GLY A 263 -42.54 4.13 -0.59
C GLY A 263 -42.63 2.79 -1.33
N THR A 264 -43.68 2.00 -1.04
CA THR A 264 -43.95 0.74 -1.75
C THR A 264 -44.27 0.97 -3.22
N SER A 265 -45.07 1.96 -3.53
CA SER A 265 -45.39 2.37 -4.90
C SER A 265 -44.15 2.81 -5.68
N LEU A 266 -43.30 3.64 -5.06
CA LEU A 266 -42.03 4.05 -5.64
C LEU A 266 -41.12 2.83 -5.89
N ALA A 267 -40.99 1.91 -4.96
CA ALA A 267 -40.17 0.72 -5.13
C ALA A 267 -40.70 -0.19 -6.24
N THR A 268 -42.03 -0.25 -6.45
CA THR A 268 -42.67 -1.06 -7.48
C THR A 268 -42.46 -0.46 -8.87
N HIS A 269 -42.69 0.85 -9.01
CA HIS A 269 -42.56 1.54 -10.30
C HIS A 269 -41.11 1.93 -10.64
N PHE A 270 -40.28 2.13 -9.62
CA PHE A 270 -38.89 2.52 -9.73
C PHE A 270 -38.00 1.57 -8.93
N PRO A 271 -37.85 0.31 -9.36
CA PRO A 271 -37.19 -0.74 -8.56
C PRO A 271 -35.71 -0.45 -8.24
N ALA A 272 -35.00 0.26 -9.11
CA ALA A 272 -33.62 0.64 -8.79
C ALA A 272 -33.55 1.76 -7.71
N LEU A 273 -34.53 2.65 -7.67
CA LEU A 273 -34.66 3.65 -6.61
C LEU A 273 -35.01 2.97 -5.27
N GLY A 274 -35.96 2.03 -5.27
CA GLY A 274 -36.29 1.23 -4.10
C GLY A 274 -35.08 0.45 -3.55
N ALA A 275 -34.34 -0.22 -4.41
CA ALA A 275 -33.10 -0.91 -4.04
C ALA A 275 -32.04 0.05 -3.47
N THR A 276 -31.93 1.25 -4.03
CA THR A 276 -31.01 2.29 -3.53
C THR A 276 -31.39 2.75 -2.13
N LEU A 277 -32.66 3.02 -1.87
CA LEU A 277 -33.11 3.45 -0.53
C LEU A 277 -32.80 2.40 0.55
N VAL A 278 -32.92 1.12 0.21
CA VAL A 278 -32.57 0.00 1.11
C VAL A 278 -31.04 -0.10 1.29
N ALA A 279 -30.26 0.13 0.23
CA ALA A 279 -28.80 0.01 0.28
C ALA A 279 -28.09 1.24 0.91
N LEU A 280 -28.75 2.40 0.90
CA LEU A 280 -28.12 3.69 1.29
C LEU A 280 -27.51 3.67 2.70
N PRO A 281 -28.19 3.19 3.77
CA PRO A 281 -27.62 3.17 5.12
C PRO A 281 -26.39 2.27 5.24
N SER A 282 -26.40 1.13 4.56
CA SER A 282 -25.27 0.19 4.51
C SER A 282 -24.07 0.81 3.80
N LEU A 283 -24.30 1.49 2.69
CA LEU A 283 -23.28 2.22 1.95
C LEU A 283 -22.69 3.36 2.77
N GLU A 284 -23.53 4.18 3.39
CA GLU A 284 -23.06 5.27 4.24
C GLU A 284 -22.14 4.75 5.34
N SER A 285 -22.53 3.69 6.07
CA SER A 285 -21.73 3.03 7.10
C SER A 285 -20.40 2.49 6.54
N THR A 286 -20.45 1.87 5.36
CA THR A 286 -19.25 1.31 4.68
C THR A 286 -18.27 2.42 4.31
N PHE A 287 -18.75 3.51 3.72
CA PHE A 287 -17.89 4.62 3.30
C PHE A 287 -17.40 5.45 4.48
N GLN A 288 -18.21 5.66 5.52
CA GLN A 288 -17.76 6.28 6.77
C GLN A 288 -16.64 5.44 7.42
N GLY A 289 -16.82 4.12 7.48
CA GLY A 289 -15.80 3.20 7.97
C GLY A 289 -14.52 3.26 7.12
N PHE A 290 -14.64 3.42 5.81
CA PHE A 290 -13.50 3.54 4.90
C PHE A 290 -12.78 4.90 5.05
N ALA A 291 -13.51 6.01 5.06
CA ALA A 291 -12.97 7.34 5.31
C ALA A 291 -12.26 7.43 6.67
N GLY A 292 -12.87 6.86 7.71
CA GLY A 292 -12.27 6.74 9.04
C GLY A 292 -10.97 5.94 9.03
N LYS A 293 -10.87 4.85 8.26
CA LYS A 293 -9.62 4.10 8.09
C LYS A 293 -8.55 4.89 7.37
N ILE A 294 -8.90 5.63 6.32
CA ILE A 294 -7.95 6.53 5.64
C ILE A 294 -7.43 7.58 6.61
N SER A 295 -8.33 8.26 7.31
CA SER A 295 -8.00 9.30 8.29
C SER A 295 -7.06 8.77 9.39
N ALA A 296 -7.42 7.64 10.02
CA ALA A 296 -6.62 7.01 11.07
C ALA A 296 -5.25 6.53 10.59
N ASN A 297 -5.10 6.25 9.31
CA ASN A 297 -3.85 5.75 8.73
C ASN A 297 -3.05 6.79 7.95
N LEU A 298 -3.51 8.04 7.87
CA LEU A 298 -2.81 9.09 7.14
C LEU A 298 -1.37 9.29 7.68
N ALA A 299 -1.21 9.37 9.01
CA ALA A 299 0.10 9.49 9.64
C ALA A 299 0.96 8.22 9.41
N ASN A 300 0.36 7.03 9.46
CA ASN A 300 1.06 5.78 9.19
C ASN A 300 1.54 5.71 7.72
N TYR A 301 0.71 6.17 6.78
CA TYR A 301 1.08 6.26 5.37
C TYR A 301 2.22 7.26 5.16
N GLN A 302 2.14 8.45 5.75
CA GLN A 302 3.19 9.47 5.65
C GLN A 302 4.52 8.99 6.22
N ALA A 303 4.49 8.22 7.31
CA ALA A 303 5.69 7.60 7.86
C ALA A 303 6.23 6.50 6.92
N ALA A 304 5.36 5.63 6.38
CA ALA A 304 5.76 4.59 5.43
C ALA A 304 6.32 5.17 4.13
N ALA A 305 5.74 6.26 3.62
CA ALA A 305 6.19 6.94 2.42
C ALA A 305 7.56 7.64 2.54
N LYS A 306 8.11 7.76 3.76
CA LYS A 306 9.48 8.24 4.00
C LYS A 306 10.53 7.15 3.82
N ILE A 307 10.15 5.88 3.77
CA ILE A 307 11.08 4.80 3.47
C ILE A 307 11.58 4.99 2.04
N PRO A 308 12.89 4.89 1.79
CA PRO A 308 13.38 4.78 0.42
C PRO A 308 12.72 3.59 -0.27
N SER A 309 12.71 3.60 -1.60
CA SER A 309 12.16 2.48 -2.36
C SER A 309 12.57 1.13 -1.75
N LEU A 310 11.59 0.30 -1.40
CA LEU A 310 11.87 -1.04 -0.88
C LEU A 310 12.63 -1.89 -1.90
N VAL A 311 12.43 -1.62 -3.19
CA VAL A 311 13.20 -2.23 -4.28
C VAL A 311 14.68 -1.88 -4.17
N PHE A 312 15.01 -0.61 -3.90
CA PHE A 312 16.40 -0.18 -3.67
C PHE A 312 17.04 -0.93 -2.50
N LEU A 313 16.32 -1.08 -1.38
CA LEU A 313 16.83 -1.81 -0.21
C LEU A 313 17.12 -3.29 -0.52
N VAL A 314 16.25 -3.94 -1.29
CA VAL A 314 16.46 -5.33 -1.70
C VAL A 314 17.64 -5.46 -2.66
N TRP A 315 17.80 -4.55 -3.63
CA TRP A 315 18.95 -4.53 -4.52
C TRP A 315 20.26 -4.21 -3.80
N LEU A 316 20.21 -3.33 -2.79
CA LEU A 316 21.37 -3.07 -1.92
C LEU A 316 21.81 -4.35 -1.20
N MET A 317 20.87 -5.13 -0.64
CA MET A 317 21.18 -6.42 -0.03
C MET A 317 21.84 -7.39 -1.02
N ILE A 318 21.29 -7.52 -2.22
CA ILE A 318 21.84 -8.39 -3.27
C ILE A 318 23.25 -7.90 -3.66
N GLY A 319 23.44 -6.61 -3.85
CA GLY A 319 24.73 -6.02 -4.23
C GLY A 319 25.80 -6.24 -3.19
N VAL A 320 25.48 -6.04 -1.92
CA VAL A 320 26.41 -6.29 -0.80
C VAL A 320 26.71 -7.80 -0.67
N ALA A 321 25.70 -8.66 -0.80
CA ALA A 321 25.89 -10.12 -0.77
C ALA A 321 26.77 -10.61 -1.93
N ALA A 322 26.56 -10.09 -3.15
CA ALA A 322 27.41 -10.40 -4.31
C ALA A 322 28.85 -9.91 -4.09
N ALA A 323 29.02 -8.72 -3.53
CA ALA A 323 30.35 -8.21 -3.17
C ALA A 323 31.06 -9.13 -2.16
N TRP A 324 30.35 -9.63 -1.12
CA TRP A 324 30.92 -10.57 -0.16
C TRP A 324 31.34 -11.90 -0.82
N ILE A 325 30.58 -12.40 -1.80
CA ILE A 325 30.99 -13.60 -2.57
C ILE A 325 32.30 -13.33 -3.33
N VAL A 326 32.35 -12.24 -4.09
CA VAL A 326 33.54 -11.89 -4.90
C VAL A 326 34.77 -11.67 -4.00
N LEU A 327 34.62 -10.91 -2.92
CA LEU A 327 35.70 -10.62 -1.97
C LEU A 327 36.14 -11.88 -1.20
N GLY A 328 35.18 -12.75 -0.84
CA GLY A 328 35.48 -14.03 -0.20
C GLY A 328 36.25 -14.99 -1.12
N LEU A 329 35.85 -15.10 -2.40
CA LEU A 329 36.57 -15.84 -3.41
C LEU A 329 37.98 -15.27 -3.64
N GLY A 330 38.09 -13.95 -3.72
CA GLY A 330 39.41 -13.26 -3.83
C GLY A 330 40.34 -13.60 -2.66
N ALA A 331 39.79 -13.66 -1.44
CA ALA A 331 40.56 -14.06 -0.24
C ALA A 331 41.00 -15.53 -0.29
N ILE A 332 40.18 -16.45 -0.86
CA ILE A 332 40.50 -17.87 -1.02
C ILE A 332 41.60 -18.07 -2.06
N VAL A 333 41.45 -17.48 -3.24
CA VAL A 333 42.40 -17.60 -4.36
C VAL A 333 43.77 -17.00 -3.97
N GLY A 334 43.73 -15.82 -3.30
CA GLY A 334 44.95 -15.19 -2.82
C GLY A 334 45.77 -16.04 -1.84
N SER A 335 45.13 -16.96 -1.09
CA SER A 335 45.84 -17.87 -0.17
C SER A 335 46.47 -19.11 -0.85
N SER A 336 45.93 -19.54 -2.01
CA SER A 336 46.44 -20.71 -2.73
C SER A 336 47.77 -20.46 -3.43
N SER A 337 48.03 -19.23 -3.82
CA SER A 337 49.31 -18.84 -4.45
C SER A 337 50.48 -18.81 -3.49
N ALA A 338 50.26 -18.73 -2.18
CA ALA A 338 51.31 -18.75 -1.16
C ALA A 338 51.81 -20.16 -0.79
N ASP A 339 50.92 -21.19 -0.87
CA ASP A 339 51.24 -22.57 -0.54
C ASP A 339 51.98 -23.33 -1.65
N SER A 340 51.89 -22.87 -2.92
CA SER A 340 52.57 -23.52 -4.05
C SER A 340 54.04 -23.12 -4.21
N SER A 341 54.56 -22.25 -3.32
CA SER A 341 55.93 -21.78 -3.30
C SER A 341 56.83 -22.44 -2.25
N HIS A 342 56.37 -23.45 -1.54
CA HIS A 342 57.10 -24.35 -0.67
C HIS A 342 57.26 -25.73 -1.31
#